data_c93dcf2f231f0d730d985298c89cdcb5
#
_entry.id   c93dcf2f231f0d730d985298c89cdcb5
#
_cell.length_a   1.000
_cell.length_b   1.000
_cell.length_c   1.000
_cell.angle_alpha   90.00
_cell.angle_beta   90.00
_cell.angle_gamma   90.00
#
_symmetry.space_group_name_H-M   'P 1'
#
loop_
_entity.id
_entity.type
_entity.pdbx_description
1 polymer ?
#
loop_
_entity_poly.entity_id
_entity_poly.type
_entity_poly.pdbx_seq_one_letter_code
_entity_poly.pdbx_strand_id
1 'polypeptide(L)'
;MIIPLIFILASTFGAPQDISALTVEGIQNPETLGAYVREYYKDTPILADIAWCESRMRHLGKDGDIVRGVVNSKDVGVMQINTRFHEATATEMGLDLKSLQGNLKYAEYLYEKEGTKPWNSSKPCWGSK
;
A
#
# COMPACT_ATOMS: atom_id res chain seq x y z
N MET A 1 19.11 29.34 -41.48
CA MET A 1 17.81 29.39 -40.85
C MET A 1 17.81 28.43 -39.66
N ILE A 2 17.81 28.98 -38.44
CA ILE A 2 17.87 28.19 -37.22
C ILE A 2 16.42 27.97 -36.78
N ILE A 3 15.95 26.73 -36.78
CA ILE A 3 14.63 26.38 -36.27
C ILE A 3 14.75 26.24 -34.76
N PRO A 4 14.02 27.04 -33.95
CA PRO A 4 14.06 26.86 -32.51
C PRO A 4 13.40 25.53 -32.16
N LEU A 5 14.14 24.68 -31.47
CA LEU A 5 13.61 23.45 -30.90
C LEU A 5 12.69 23.87 -29.77
N ILE A 6 11.38 23.77 -30.01
CA ILE A 6 10.39 23.99 -28.95
C ILE A 6 10.38 22.72 -28.10
N PHE A 7 10.95 22.76 -26.91
CA PHE A 7 10.78 21.75 -25.91
C PHE A 7 9.36 21.91 -25.35
N ILE A 8 8.44 21.02 -25.78
CA ILE A 8 7.15 20.89 -25.12
C ILE A 8 7.41 20.08 -23.85
N LEU A 9 7.45 20.76 -22.72
CA LEU A 9 7.37 20.12 -21.42
C LEU A 9 5.95 19.57 -21.27
N ALA A 10 5.78 18.29 -21.61
CA ALA A 10 4.55 17.59 -21.27
C ALA A 10 4.57 17.35 -19.76
N SER A 11 3.90 18.20 -18.99
CA SER A 11 3.63 17.92 -17.59
C SER A 11 2.55 16.84 -17.54
N THR A 12 2.97 15.61 -17.23
CA THR A 12 2.05 14.51 -16.96
C THR A 12 1.47 14.67 -15.56
N PHE A 13 0.44 15.51 -15.43
CA PHE A 13 -0.37 15.53 -14.21
C PHE A 13 -1.34 14.35 -14.26
N GLY A 14 -1.30 13.49 -13.22
CA GLY A 14 -2.33 12.49 -12.95
C GLY A 14 -2.11 11.09 -13.53
N ALA A 15 -0.92 10.75 -13.99
CA ALA A 15 -0.60 9.33 -14.23
C ALA A 15 -0.46 8.62 -12.88
N PRO A 16 -1.11 7.43 -12.67
CA PRO A 16 -0.86 6.65 -11.48
C PRO A 16 0.63 6.36 -11.40
N GLN A 17 1.25 6.66 -10.26
CA GLN A 17 2.66 6.35 -10.08
C GLN A 17 2.83 4.84 -10.08
N ASP A 18 3.66 4.35 -10.98
CA ASP A 18 4.03 2.96 -11.04
C ASP A 18 4.73 2.58 -9.74
N ILE A 19 4.21 1.57 -9.08
CA ILE A 19 4.77 1.03 -7.83
C ILE A 19 6.23 0.60 -8.02
N SER A 20 6.58 0.11 -9.21
CA SER A 20 7.94 -0.28 -9.53
C SER A 20 8.92 0.90 -9.55
N ALA A 21 8.41 2.13 -9.64
CA ALA A 21 9.21 3.35 -9.62
C ALA A 21 9.49 3.87 -8.20
N LEU A 22 8.84 3.33 -7.16
CA LEU A 22 9.13 3.68 -5.77
C LEU A 22 10.47 3.06 -5.34
N THR A 23 11.40 3.92 -4.95
CA THR A 23 12.67 3.47 -4.36
C THR A 23 12.44 2.89 -2.96
N VAL A 24 13.40 2.08 -2.48
CA VAL A 24 13.38 1.57 -1.10
C VAL A 24 13.26 2.72 -0.10
N GLU A 25 13.98 3.82 -0.32
CA GLU A 25 13.91 5.03 0.52
C GLU A 25 12.50 5.64 0.51
N GLY A 26 11.85 5.70 -0.64
CA GLY A 26 10.47 6.16 -0.76
C GLY A 26 9.49 5.30 0.02
N ILE A 27 9.67 3.96 -0.02
CA ILE A 27 8.84 3.02 0.74
C ILE A 27 9.07 3.17 2.25
N GLN A 28 10.28 3.52 2.66
CA GLN A 28 10.62 3.73 4.08
C GLN A 28 10.17 5.10 4.62
N ASN A 29 9.73 6.01 3.75
CA ASN A 29 9.25 7.32 4.15
C ASN A 29 7.71 7.32 4.26
N PRO A 30 7.12 7.50 5.47
CA PRO A 30 5.66 7.45 5.65
C PRO A 30 4.89 8.50 4.85
N GLU A 31 5.45 9.68 4.60
CA GLU A 31 4.78 10.70 3.79
C GLU A 31 4.71 10.29 2.33
N THR A 32 5.81 9.83 1.78
CA THR A 32 5.90 9.35 0.39
C THR A 32 5.02 8.11 0.19
N LEU A 33 5.13 7.15 1.09
CA LEU A 33 4.31 5.94 1.02
C LEU A 33 2.83 6.26 1.22
N GLY A 34 2.50 7.15 2.17
CA GLY A 34 1.12 7.58 2.40
C GLY A 34 0.49 8.22 1.18
N ALA A 35 1.20 9.11 0.51
CA ALA A 35 0.73 9.73 -0.74
C ALA A 35 0.49 8.67 -1.82
N TYR A 36 1.42 7.72 -1.94
CA TYR A 36 1.30 6.62 -2.89
C TYR A 36 0.08 5.74 -2.61
N VAL A 37 -0.12 5.33 -1.36
CA VAL A 37 -1.24 4.47 -0.95
C VAL A 37 -2.58 5.18 -1.16
N ARG A 38 -2.66 6.48 -0.86
CA ARG A 38 -3.89 7.26 -1.11
C ARG A 38 -4.22 7.35 -2.58
N GLU A 39 -3.24 7.51 -3.43
CA GLU A 39 -3.45 7.51 -4.88
C GLU A 39 -3.83 6.11 -5.38
N TYR A 40 -3.17 5.08 -4.88
CA TYR A 40 -3.47 3.69 -5.22
C TYR A 40 -4.94 3.34 -4.90
N TYR A 41 -5.43 3.78 -3.75
CA TYR A 41 -6.80 3.50 -3.28
C TYR A 41 -7.76 4.67 -3.50
N LYS A 42 -7.52 5.52 -4.48
CA LYS A 42 -8.39 6.69 -4.73
C LYS A 42 -9.87 6.33 -4.96
N ASP A 43 -10.14 5.16 -5.52
CA ASP A 43 -11.50 4.66 -5.75
C ASP A 43 -12.07 3.88 -4.55
N THR A 44 -11.25 3.55 -3.58
CA THR A 44 -11.63 2.88 -2.33
C THR A 44 -10.89 3.51 -1.14
N PRO A 45 -11.15 4.81 -0.85
CA PRO A 45 -10.35 5.58 0.11
C PRO A 45 -10.37 5.02 1.52
N ILE A 46 -11.37 4.22 1.89
CA ILE A 46 -11.39 3.55 3.19
C ILE A 46 -10.17 2.65 3.39
N LEU A 47 -9.64 2.04 2.33
CA LEU A 47 -8.44 1.20 2.43
C LEU A 47 -7.20 2.01 2.78
N ALA A 48 -7.11 3.25 2.33
CA ALA A 48 -6.02 4.15 2.73
C ALA A 48 -6.14 4.55 4.20
N ASP A 49 -7.35 4.79 4.69
CA ASP A 49 -7.59 5.06 6.12
C ASP A 49 -7.21 3.85 6.99
N ILE A 50 -7.56 2.65 6.54
CA ILE A 50 -7.19 1.40 7.19
C ILE A 50 -5.65 1.25 7.22
N ALA A 51 -4.97 1.51 6.11
CA ALA A 51 -3.52 1.45 6.03
C ALA A 51 -2.85 2.35 7.07
N TRP A 52 -3.36 3.56 7.23
CA TRP A 52 -2.85 4.48 8.24
C TRP A 52 -3.08 3.95 9.65
N CYS A 53 -4.25 3.40 9.92
CA CYS A 53 -4.57 2.85 11.23
C CYS A 53 -3.77 1.58 11.56
N GLU A 54 -3.52 0.74 10.56
CA GLU A 54 -2.81 -0.53 10.75
C GLU A 54 -1.30 -0.35 10.87
N SER A 55 -0.71 0.53 10.08
CA SER A 55 0.75 0.61 9.98
C SER A 55 1.33 2.01 10.09
N ARG A 56 0.50 3.06 10.16
CA ARG A 56 0.92 4.45 10.05
C ARG A 56 1.68 4.73 8.75
N MET A 57 1.22 4.11 7.66
CA MET A 57 1.83 4.18 6.33
C MET A 57 3.29 3.68 6.33
N ARG A 58 3.52 2.54 6.99
CA ARG A 58 4.82 1.88 7.01
C ARG A 58 4.70 0.49 6.41
N HIS A 59 5.58 0.18 5.49
CA HIS A 59 5.68 -1.16 4.89
C HIS A 59 6.99 -1.82 5.25
N LEU A 60 8.09 -1.07 5.14
CA LEU A 60 9.41 -1.49 5.59
C LEU A 60 9.83 -0.63 6.78
N GLY A 61 10.42 -1.25 7.79
CA GLY A 61 11.05 -0.55 8.90
C GLY A 61 12.40 0.06 8.52
N LYS A 62 13.00 0.80 9.44
CA LYS A 62 14.32 1.44 9.24
C LYS A 62 15.42 0.43 8.95
N ASP A 63 15.28 -0.80 9.44
CA ASP A 63 16.20 -1.92 9.19
C ASP A 63 16.01 -2.55 7.80
N GLY A 64 15.02 -2.11 7.03
CA GLY A 64 14.70 -2.67 5.73
C GLY A 64 13.80 -3.90 5.76
N ASP A 65 13.48 -4.41 6.95
CA ASP A 65 12.57 -5.56 7.09
C ASP A 65 11.11 -5.13 7.04
N ILE A 66 10.24 -6.07 6.65
CA ILE A 66 8.79 -5.83 6.63
C ILE A 66 8.27 -5.46 8.02
N VAL A 67 7.38 -4.47 8.07
CA VAL A 67 6.70 -4.11 9.32
C VAL A 67 5.75 -5.23 9.71
N ARG A 68 5.85 -5.66 10.97
CA ARG A 68 5.02 -6.73 11.55
C ARG A 68 4.15 -6.19 12.66
N GLY A 69 3.01 -6.85 12.88
CA GLY A 69 2.10 -6.51 13.96
C GLY A 69 2.76 -6.69 15.33
N VAL A 70 2.45 -5.77 16.26
CA VAL A 70 2.92 -5.83 17.64
C VAL A 70 2.19 -6.95 18.39
N VAL A 71 0.89 -7.09 18.18
CA VAL A 71 0.07 -8.14 18.82
C VAL A 71 0.25 -9.48 18.10
N ASN A 72 0.27 -9.46 16.77
CA ASN A 72 0.44 -10.66 15.97
C ASN A 72 1.53 -10.42 14.90
N SER A 73 2.68 -11.07 15.10
CA SER A 73 3.83 -10.93 14.19
C SER A 73 3.61 -11.54 12.81
N LYS A 74 2.51 -12.26 12.60
CA LYS A 74 2.11 -12.78 11.29
C LYS A 74 1.39 -11.75 10.43
N ASP A 75 0.93 -10.65 11.02
CA ASP A 75 0.38 -9.51 10.28
C ASP A 75 1.54 -8.69 9.70
N VAL A 76 1.57 -8.54 8.38
CA VAL A 76 2.71 -7.94 7.70
C VAL A 76 2.33 -6.79 6.77
N GLY A 77 3.23 -5.84 6.66
CA GLY A 77 3.18 -4.78 5.67
C GLY A 77 2.19 -3.67 5.98
N VAL A 78 2.03 -2.78 5.01
CA VAL A 78 1.23 -1.56 5.16
C VAL A 78 -0.23 -1.83 5.51
N MET A 79 -0.79 -2.94 5.02
CA MET A 79 -2.17 -3.34 5.29
C MET A 79 -2.30 -4.38 6.40
N GLN A 80 -1.20 -4.81 7.00
CA GLN A 80 -1.16 -5.80 8.08
C GLN A 80 -1.96 -7.07 7.74
N ILE A 81 -1.58 -7.70 6.63
CA ILE A 81 -2.19 -8.94 6.17
C ILE A 81 -1.57 -10.13 6.90
N ASN A 82 -2.42 -10.99 7.45
CA ASN A 82 -1.98 -12.16 8.20
C ASN A 82 -1.43 -13.25 7.26
N THR A 83 -0.13 -13.49 7.32
CA THR A 83 0.52 -14.47 6.44
C THR A 83 0.10 -15.89 6.72
N ARG A 84 -0.19 -16.23 7.98
CA ARG A 84 -0.61 -17.58 8.34
C ARG A 84 -1.90 -18.00 7.62
N PHE A 85 -2.86 -17.08 7.50
CA PHE A 85 -4.16 -17.37 6.89
C PHE A 85 -4.20 -17.08 5.39
N HIS A 86 -3.32 -16.21 4.88
CA HIS A 86 -3.48 -15.65 3.53
C HIS A 86 -2.32 -15.94 2.58
N GLU A 87 -1.17 -16.40 3.08
CA GLU A 87 0.01 -16.58 2.22
C GLU A 87 -0.22 -17.59 1.09
N ALA A 88 -0.89 -18.71 1.37
CA ALA A 88 -1.16 -19.73 0.36
C ALA A 88 -2.03 -19.18 -0.77
N THR A 89 -3.12 -18.48 -0.42
CA THR A 89 -4.03 -17.87 -1.41
C THR A 89 -3.32 -16.78 -2.21
N ALA A 90 -2.53 -15.93 -1.54
CA ALA A 90 -1.76 -14.89 -2.21
C ALA A 90 -0.78 -15.49 -3.22
N THR A 91 -0.07 -16.55 -2.85
CA THR A 91 0.87 -17.26 -3.72
C THR A 91 0.15 -17.84 -4.95
N GLU A 92 -1.01 -18.45 -4.78
CA GLU A 92 -1.83 -18.93 -5.89
C GLU A 92 -2.24 -17.81 -6.85
N MET A 93 -2.44 -16.59 -6.32
CA MET A 93 -2.74 -15.40 -7.11
C MET A 93 -1.50 -14.75 -7.73
N GLY A 94 -0.30 -15.29 -7.47
CA GLY A 94 0.96 -14.70 -7.92
C GLY A 94 1.38 -13.45 -7.15
N LEU A 95 0.89 -13.30 -5.92
CA LEU A 95 1.15 -12.14 -5.07
C LEU A 95 2.08 -12.51 -3.91
N ASP A 96 3.06 -11.66 -3.65
CA ASP A 96 3.91 -11.71 -2.47
C ASP A 96 3.40 -10.70 -1.45
N LEU A 97 2.90 -11.18 -0.30
CA LEU A 97 2.38 -10.31 0.76
C LEU A 97 3.45 -9.41 1.38
N LYS A 98 4.71 -9.76 1.26
CA LYS A 98 5.83 -8.96 1.75
C LYS A 98 6.24 -7.85 0.79
N SER A 99 5.87 -7.95 -0.49
CA SER A 99 6.03 -6.84 -1.41
C SER A 99 4.94 -5.78 -1.18
N LEU A 100 5.26 -4.52 -1.44
CA LEU A 100 4.27 -3.46 -1.33
C LEU A 100 3.10 -3.70 -2.28
N GLN A 101 3.40 -4.01 -3.53
CA GLN A 101 2.37 -4.27 -4.55
C GLN A 101 1.47 -5.44 -4.16
N GLY A 102 2.07 -6.57 -3.74
CA GLY A 102 1.31 -7.74 -3.34
C GLY A 102 0.45 -7.48 -2.11
N ASN A 103 0.97 -6.74 -1.14
CA ASN A 103 0.24 -6.37 0.08
C ASN A 103 -0.99 -5.51 -0.24
N LEU A 104 -0.81 -4.44 -1.02
CA LEU A 104 -1.90 -3.55 -1.42
C LEU A 104 -2.95 -4.27 -2.27
N LYS A 105 -2.50 -5.07 -3.23
CA LYS A 105 -3.40 -5.76 -4.16
C LYS A 105 -4.19 -6.86 -3.46
N TYR A 106 -3.56 -7.60 -2.57
CA TYR A 106 -4.25 -8.62 -1.78
C TYR A 106 -5.29 -8.01 -0.84
N ALA A 107 -5.01 -6.84 -0.27
CA ALA A 107 -5.98 -6.10 0.54
C ALA A 107 -7.21 -5.69 -0.27
N GLU A 108 -7.06 -5.29 -1.53
CA GLU A 108 -8.21 -5.06 -2.42
C GLU A 108 -9.03 -6.33 -2.61
N TYR A 109 -8.38 -7.45 -2.84
CA TYR A 109 -9.05 -8.75 -2.97
C TYR A 109 -9.88 -9.09 -1.72
N LEU A 110 -9.29 -8.91 -0.54
CA LEU A 110 -10.01 -9.13 0.72
C LEU A 110 -11.19 -8.18 0.88
N TYR A 111 -11.01 -6.92 0.53
CA TYR A 111 -12.07 -5.91 0.61
C TYR A 111 -13.24 -6.24 -0.33
N GLU A 112 -12.97 -6.66 -1.55
CA GLU A 112 -14.01 -7.08 -2.50
C GLU A 112 -14.78 -8.30 -1.99
N LYS A 113 -14.11 -9.21 -1.30
CA LYS A 113 -14.68 -10.45 -0.81
C LYS A 113 -15.41 -10.29 0.51
N GLU A 114 -14.86 -9.53 1.44
CA GLU A 114 -15.31 -9.48 2.84
C GLU A 114 -15.58 -8.07 3.37
N GLY A 115 -15.41 -7.04 2.54
CA GLY A 115 -15.50 -5.65 3.00
C GLY A 115 -14.39 -5.31 3.99
N THR A 116 -14.74 -4.62 5.06
CA THR A 116 -13.77 -4.17 6.07
C THR A 116 -13.54 -5.19 7.19
N LYS A 117 -14.21 -6.34 7.17
CA LYS A 117 -14.11 -7.38 8.21
C LYS A 117 -12.68 -7.77 8.60
N PRO A 118 -11.74 -7.96 7.65
CA PRO A 118 -10.37 -8.34 8.00
C PRO A 118 -9.68 -7.37 8.95
N TRP A 119 -10.15 -6.13 8.99
CA TRP A 119 -9.55 -5.05 9.79
C TRP A 119 -10.43 -4.59 10.95
N ASN A 120 -11.39 -5.40 11.37
CA ASN A 120 -12.35 -5.03 12.43
C ASN A 120 -11.67 -4.65 13.74
N SER A 121 -10.51 -5.22 14.06
CA SER A 121 -9.79 -4.89 15.29
C SER A 121 -9.33 -3.43 15.35
N SER A 122 -9.08 -2.79 14.21
CA SER A 122 -8.70 -1.38 14.15
C SER A 122 -9.86 -0.44 13.84
N LYS A 123 -11.08 -0.94 13.76
CA LYS A 123 -12.28 -0.15 13.46
C LYS A 123 -12.44 1.11 14.31
N PRO A 124 -12.11 1.11 15.63
CA PRO A 124 -12.16 2.36 16.41
C PRO A 124 -11.32 3.50 15.82
N CYS A 125 -10.26 3.18 15.07
CA CYS A 125 -9.43 4.17 14.41
C CYS A 125 -10.05 4.65 13.08
N TRP A 126 -10.30 3.74 12.14
CA TRP A 126 -10.75 4.12 10.80
C TRP A 126 -12.27 4.31 10.69
N GLY A 127 -13.03 3.71 11.58
CA GLY A 127 -14.49 3.80 11.56
C GLY A 127 -15.04 5.17 11.96
N SER A 128 -14.22 6.03 12.58
CA SER A 128 -14.59 7.38 13.00
C SER A 128 -14.07 8.47 12.05
N LYS A 129 -13.46 8.11 10.95
CA LYS A 129 -12.91 9.05 9.97
C LYS A 129 -13.92 9.46 8.92
#